data_cccf9be57fe6c20f1852c72bab62969b
#
_entry.id   cccf9be57fe6c20f1852c72bab62969b
#
_cell.length_a   1.000
_cell.length_b   1.000
_cell.length_c   1.000
_cell.angle_alpha   90.00
_cell.angle_beta   90.00
_cell.angle_gamma   90.00
#
_symmetry.space_group_name_H-M   'P 1'
#
loop_
_entity.id
_entity.type
_entity.pdbx_description
1 polymer ?
#
loop_
_entity_poly.entity_id
_entity_poly.type
_entity_poly.pdbx_seq_one_letter_code
_entity_poly.pdbx_strand_id
1 'polypeptide(L)'
;MSKQDIKVKTFPINNTHGTYNFRRMGEFEIYSSIGSGLFSHVFRAIPKRKQISKSSKTFNYIIKIFKKNILEEKNTSSEAPKKILFFEIGEVSILRQIKNIGNPNLIKMYDWSIDRKTCEVSVLMEHMPYDLRSYFSIEANYKTLDEKLLKKIAFQILNGLNALHKNRIIHFDIKPDNILFDPETNLVKITDFTLSQYITYDTDKKNISNGGTYQYMPVEGLMNSEKYSFKYDIWSVGCILIELCTRIIPFNGCDSSSVLDKIKDIYELNTQTIKNFDDFCKNSMYLEIEKKNIINYIKSHQKIKFVNDEFYDFVYRMMCINPIYRLNAEEALKHPWLVNN
;
A
#
# COMPACT_ATOMS: atom_id res chain seq x y z
N MET A 1 -27.60 -22.77 -0.73
CA MET A 1 -27.84 -21.56 0.05
C MET A 1 -27.25 -20.40 -0.72
N SER A 2 -28.05 -19.38 -0.98
CA SER A 2 -27.92 -18.34 -1.97
C SER A 2 -26.73 -17.41 -1.78
N LYS A 3 -26.00 -17.16 -2.89
CA LYS A 3 -25.05 -16.03 -3.04
C LYS A 3 -25.82 -14.73 -2.78
N GLN A 4 -25.55 -14.06 -1.68
CA GLN A 4 -25.97 -12.67 -1.51
C GLN A 4 -24.99 -11.80 -2.31
N ASP A 5 -25.45 -11.33 -3.47
CA ASP A 5 -24.82 -10.26 -4.23
C ASP A 5 -24.77 -8.99 -3.36
N ILE A 6 -23.59 -8.65 -2.90
CA ILE A 6 -23.32 -7.33 -2.32
C ILE A 6 -23.41 -6.33 -3.47
N LYS A 7 -24.61 -5.77 -3.67
CA LYS A 7 -24.80 -4.61 -4.53
C LYS A 7 -24.02 -3.44 -3.96
N VAL A 8 -22.83 -3.20 -4.49
CA VAL A 8 -22.14 -1.94 -4.32
C VAL A 8 -23.06 -0.87 -4.89
N LYS A 9 -23.67 -0.06 -4.04
CA LYS A 9 -24.40 1.13 -4.46
C LYS A 9 -23.40 2.08 -5.10
N THR A 10 -23.30 2.06 -6.42
CA THR A 10 -22.66 3.13 -7.17
C THR A 10 -23.53 4.36 -7.01
N PHE A 11 -23.06 5.31 -6.21
CA PHE A 11 -23.68 6.63 -6.20
C PHE A 11 -23.39 7.27 -7.57
N PRO A 12 -24.41 7.78 -8.27
CA PRO A 12 -24.16 8.49 -9.51
C PRO A 12 -23.26 9.70 -9.21
N ILE A 13 -22.09 9.73 -9.83
CA ILE A 13 -21.20 10.88 -9.81
C ILE A 13 -21.89 11.95 -10.67
N ASN A 14 -22.68 12.80 -10.03
CA ASN A 14 -23.43 13.86 -10.72
C ASN A 14 -22.53 14.99 -11.24
N ASN A 15 -21.19 14.92 -11.08
CA ASN A 15 -20.27 15.91 -11.59
C ASN A 15 -19.01 15.25 -12.19
N THR A 16 -19.14 14.78 -13.44
CA THR A 16 -17.99 14.38 -14.27
C THR A 16 -17.21 15.59 -14.83
N HIS A 17 -17.64 16.82 -14.53
CA HIS A 17 -17.04 18.06 -14.97
C HIS A 17 -16.98 19.06 -13.81
N GLY A 18 -16.00 18.88 -12.92
CA GLY A 18 -15.72 19.82 -11.84
C GLY A 18 -14.43 20.60 -12.10
N THR A 19 -14.43 21.89 -11.73
CA THR A 19 -13.21 22.70 -11.68
C THR A 19 -12.71 22.78 -10.25
N TYR A 20 -11.43 22.45 -10.05
CA TYR A 20 -10.75 22.52 -8.76
C TYR A 20 -9.68 23.59 -8.78
N ASN A 21 -9.65 24.44 -7.76
CA ASN A 21 -8.70 25.54 -7.67
C ASN A 21 -7.66 25.26 -6.59
N PHE A 22 -6.40 25.23 -6.98
CA PHE A 22 -5.24 25.01 -6.12
C PHE A 22 -4.44 26.31 -5.98
N ARG A 23 -4.17 26.71 -4.74
CA ARG A 23 -3.57 28.00 -4.43
C ARG A 23 -2.27 28.28 -5.20
N ARG A 24 -1.44 27.27 -5.39
CA ARG A 24 -0.13 27.41 -6.06
C ARG A 24 -0.15 27.01 -7.54
N MET A 25 -1.07 26.14 -7.91
CA MET A 25 -1.10 25.53 -9.26
C MET A 25 -2.21 26.06 -10.16
N GLY A 26 -3.17 26.82 -9.61
CA GLY A 26 -4.31 27.37 -10.35
C GLY A 26 -5.45 26.37 -10.55
N GLU A 27 -6.22 26.56 -11.62
CA GLU A 27 -7.42 25.77 -11.88
C GLU A 27 -7.15 24.52 -12.71
N PHE A 28 -7.79 23.42 -12.32
CA PHE A 28 -7.75 22.13 -12.99
C PHE A 28 -9.17 21.64 -13.28
N GLU A 29 -9.35 21.00 -14.42
CA GLU A 29 -10.58 20.30 -14.79
C GLU A 29 -10.40 18.80 -14.63
N ILE A 30 -11.40 18.15 -14.02
CA ILE A 30 -11.51 16.69 -13.97
C ILE A 30 -11.89 16.21 -15.38
N TYR A 31 -11.19 15.16 -15.83
CA TYR A 31 -11.43 14.59 -17.16
C TYR A 31 -12.08 13.20 -17.12
N SER A 32 -11.57 12.28 -16.33
CA SER A 32 -12.10 10.93 -16.20
C SER A 32 -11.78 10.34 -14.83
N SER A 33 -12.68 9.52 -14.29
CA SER A 33 -12.38 8.71 -13.10
C SER A 33 -11.40 7.62 -13.46
N ILE A 34 -10.44 7.37 -12.57
CA ILE A 34 -9.47 6.27 -12.67
C ILE A 34 -9.56 5.32 -11.48
N GLY A 35 -10.19 5.74 -10.40
CA GLY A 35 -10.35 4.89 -9.22
C GLY A 35 -11.36 5.45 -8.22
N SER A 36 -11.96 4.55 -7.46
CA SER A 36 -12.84 4.87 -6.34
C SER A 36 -12.60 3.86 -5.24
N GLY A 37 -11.97 4.29 -4.16
CA GLY A 37 -11.76 3.51 -2.96
C GLY A 37 -12.81 3.79 -1.88
N LEU A 38 -12.60 3.21 -0.69
CA LEU A 38 -13.49 3.41 0.45
C LEU A 38 -13.56 4.88 0.88
N PHE A 39 -12.42 5.57 0.87
CA PHE A 39 -12.24 6.92 1.44
C PHE A 39 -12.15 8.04 0.40
N SER A 40 -11.96 7.73 -0.89
CA SER A 40 -11.73 8.76 -1.90
C SER A 40 -12.12 8.33 -3.31
N HIS A 41 -12.24 9.34 -4.18
CA HIS A 41 -12.31 9.19 -5.63
C HIS A 41 -11.04 9.78 -6.26
N VAL A 42 -10.52 9.15 -7.31
CA VAL A 42 -9.34 9.61 -8.03
C VAL A 42 -9.70 9.87 -9.49
N PHE A 43 -9.33 11.04 -10.01
CA PHE A 43 -9.63 11.49 -11.35
C PHE A 43 -8.37 11.94 -12.08
N ARG A 44 -8.31 11.69 -13.38
CA ARG A 44 -7.36 12.41 -14.24
C ARG A 44 -7.74 13.87 -14.33
N ALA A 45 -6.74 14.76 -14.32
CA ALA A 45 -6.94 16.18 -14.32
C ALA A 45 -6.02 16.89 -15.32
N ILE A 46 -6.51 18.01 -15.88
CA ILE A 46 -5.75 18.87 -16.80
C ILE A 46 -5.80 20.32 -16.30
N PRO A 47 -4.69 21.09 -16.45
CA PRO A 47 -4.69 22.52 -16.15
C PRO A 47 -5.61 23.28 -17.12
N LYS A 48 -6.51 24.13 -16.61
CA LYS A 48 -7.47 24.89 -17.42
C LYS A 48 -6.81 25.91 -18.34
N ARG A 49 -5.63 26.44 -17.99
CA ARG A 49 -4.92 27.47 -18.75
C ARG A 49 -4.07 26.99 -19.93
N LYS A 50 -3.83 25.68 -20.05
CA LYS A 50 -3.14 25.12 -21.22
C LYS A 50 -4.18 24.79 -22.28
N GLN A 51 -4.26 25.62 -23.33
CA GLN A 51 -4.84 25.21 -24.62
C GLN A 51 -3.97 24.08 -25.17
N ILE A 52 -4.31 22.87 -24.76
CA ILE A 52 -3.65 21.65 -25.27
C ILE A 52 -4.28 21.43 -26.65
N SER A 53 -3.46 21.46 -27.70
CA SER A 53 -3.86 21.01 -29.03
C SER A 53 -4.53 19.64 -28.91
N LYS A 54 -5.64 19.41 -29.58
CA LYS A 54 -6.49 18.19 -29.46
C LYS A 54 -5.75 16.85 -29.74
N SER A 55 -4.49 16.88 -30.17
CA SER A 55 -3.75 15.71 -30.67
C SER A 55 -2.84 15.00 -29.66
N SER A 56 -2.55 15.58 -28.48
CA SER A 56 -1.75 14.88 -27.44
C SER A 56 -2.16 15.35 -26.04
N LYS A 57 -3.21 14.73 -25.48
CA LYS A 57 -3.56 14.92 -24.07
C LYS A 57 -2.68 14.01 -23.21
N THR A 58 -1.48 14.45 -22.87
CA THR A 58 -0.68 13.78 -21.81
C THR A 58 -1.26 14.21 -20.46
N PHE A 59 -1.88 13.25 -19.74
CA PHE A 59 -2.39 13.49 -18.40
C PHE A 59 -1.25 13.34 -17.41
N ASN A 60 -0.67 14.47 -16.98
CA ASN A 60 0.43 14.48 -16.01
C ASN A 60 -0.05 14.65 -14.57
N TYR A 61 -1.37 14.77 -14.34
CA TYR A 61 -1.95 15.10 -13.05
C TYR A 61 -3.15 14.23 -12.73
N ILE A 62 -3.29 13.92 -11.45
CA ILE A 62 -4.52 13.37 -10.86
C ILE A 62 -4.99 14.28 -9.72
N ILE A 63 -6.30 14.25 -9.47
CA ILE A 63 -6.92 14.82 -8.28
C ILE A 63 -7.56 13.70 -7.49
N LYS A 64 -7.10 13.51 -6.25
CA LYS A 64 -7.74 12.65 -5.25
C LYS A 64 -8.69 13.52 -4.42
N ILE A 65 -9.97 13.15 -4.40
CA ILE A 65 -11.03 13.84 -3.68
C ILE A 65 -11.50 12.90 -2.56
N PHE A 66 -11.43 13.37 -1.32
CA PHE A 66 -11.85 12.55 -0.19
C PHE A 66 -13.37 12.52 -0.08
N LYS A 67 -13.92 11.34 0.16
CA LYS A 67 -15.35 11.14 0.41
C LYS A 67 -15.69 11.74 1.77
N LYS A 68 -16.79 12.46 1.83
CA LYS A 68 -17.36 12.88 3.10
C LYS A 68 -17.89 11.64 3.82
N ASN A 69 -17.22 11.18 4.82
CA ASN A 69 -17.82 10.31 5.82
C ASN A 69 -18.59 11.20 6.77
N ILE A 70 -19.86 11.42 6.46
CA ILE A 70 -20.82 11.94 7.42
C ILE A 70 -21.02 10.78 8.40
N LEU A 71 -20.27 10.76 9.48
CA LEU A 71 -20.75 10.11 10.70
C LEU A 71 -21.94 10.98 11.14
N GLU A 72 -23.13 10.60 10.70
CA GLU A 72 -24.37 11.07 11.30
C GLU A 72 -24.35 10.62 12.76
N GLU A 73 -23.83 11.48 13.65
CA GLU A 73 -24.20 11.43 15.05
C GLU A 73 -25.71 11.70 15.06
N LYS A 74 -26.51 10.63 15.16
CA LYS A 74 -27.90 10.72 15.55
C LYS A 74 -27.94 11.45 16.90
N ASN A 75 -28.53 12.63 16.90
CA ASN A 75 -28.80 13.53 18.03
C ASN A 75 -27.68 14.49 18.46
N THR A 76 -27.59 15.62 17.78
CA THR A 76 -27.51 16.94 18.44
C THR A 76 -27.93 18.03 17.48
N SER A 77 -28.91 18.80 17.89
CA SER A 77 -29.39 20.03 17.28
C SER A 77 -28.27 21.08 17.22
N SER A 78 -28.25 21.85 16.12
CA SER A 78 -27.58 23.13 15.91
C SER A 78 -26.08 23.14 15.64
N GLU A 79 -25.73 23.63 14.40
CA GLU A 79 -24.56 24.47 14.07
C GLU A 79 -23.16 24.12 14.64
N ALA A 80 -22.83 22.84 14.80
CA ALA A 80 -21.45 22.47 15.03
C ALA A 80 -20.66 22.54 13.70
N PRO A 81 -19.43 23.11 13.66
CA PRO A 81 -18.59 23.10 12.49
C PRO A 81 -18.40 21.65 12.04
N LYS A 82 -18.72 21.36 10.76
CA LYS A 82 -18.56 20.03 10.15
C LYS A 82 -17.14 19.55 10.44
N LYS A 83 -16.98 18.53 11.30
CA LYS A 83 -15.69 17.94 11.61
C LYS A 83 -15.05 17.44 10.32
N ILE A 84 -13.96 18.06 9.91
CA ILE A 84 -13.07 17.52 8.87
C ILE A 84 -12.48 16.25 9.48
N LEU A 85 -12.66 15.11 8.81
CA LEU A 85 -12.27 13.82 9.36
C LEU A 85 -10.74 13.73 9.54
N PHE A 86 -10.34 13.12 10.61
CA PHE A 86 -8.95 12.95 11.06
C PHE A 86 -8.06 12.31 9.98
N PHE A 87 -8.61 11.40 9.16
CA PHE A 87 -7.90 10.70 8.09
C PHE A 87 -7.48 11.61 6.93
N GLU A 88 -8.33 12.54 6.53
CA GLU A 88 -8.06 13.45 5.40
C GLU A 88 -6.91 14.40 5.73
N ILE A 89 -6.91 14.94 6.94
CA ILE A 89 -5.83 15.82 7.43
C ILE A 89 -4.55 14.99 7.65
N GLY A 90 -4.67 13.77 8.15
CA GLY A 90 -3.56 12.83 8.37
C GLY A 90 -2.82 12.54 7.06
N GLU A 91 -3.54 12.13 6.00
CA GLU A 91 -2.93 11.86 4.70
C GLU A 91 -2.28 13.11 4.08
N VAL A 92 -2.95 14.26 4.10
CA VAL A 92 -2.37 15.52 3.60
C VAL A 92 -1.10 15.89 4.38
N SER A 93 -1.08 15.69 5.70
CA SER A 93 0.10 15.94 6.52
C SER A 93 1.28 15.05 6.12
N ILE A 94 1.03 13.76 5.91
CA ILE A 94 2.04 12.80 5.47
C ILE A 94 2.52 13.13 4.06
N LEU A 95 1.63 13.44 3.12
CA LEU A 95 1.99 13.83 1.76
C LEU A 95 2.84 15.12 1.73
N ARG A 96 2.61 16.05 2.63
CA ARG A 96 3.46 17.25 2.80
C ARG A 96 4.86 16.88 3.27
N GLN A 97 4.97 15.95 4.21
CA GLN A 97 6.27 15.45 4.66
C GLN A 97 6.98 14.69 3.56
N ILE A 98 6.30 13.83 2.82
CA ILE A 98 6.83 13.11 1.66
C ILE A 98 7.41 14.07 0.62
N LYS A 99 6.73 15.20 0.35
CA LYS A 99 7.23 16.24 -0.53
C LYS A 99 8.57 16.81 -0.06
N ASN A 100 8.76 16.98 1.27
CA ASN A 100 10.00 17.46 1.85
C ASN A 100 11.11 16.39 1.81
N ILE A 101 10.75 15.10 1.96
CA ILE A 101 11.68 13.98 1.85
C ILE A 101 12.28 13.92 0.44
N GLY A 102 11.48 14.17 -0.60
CA GLY A 102 11.95 14.24 -1.99
C GLY A 102 12.44 12.91 -2.58
N ASN A 103 12.01 11.75 -2.03
CA ASN A 103 12.41 10.44 -2.54
C ASN A 103 11.69 10.12 -3.86
N PRO A 104 12.40 9.67 -4.92
CA PRO A 104 11.82 9.40 -6.24
C PRO A 104 10.80 8.26 -6.23
N ASN A 105 10.84 7.36 -5.24
CA ASN A 105 9.96 6.21 -5.13
C ASN A 105 8.74 6.47 -4.22
N LEU A 106 8.46 7.72 -3.91
CA LEU A 106 7.23 8.17 -3.24
C LEU A 106 6.43 9.06 -4.17
N ILE A 107 5.10 8.97 -4.13
CA ILE A 107 4.20 9.77 -4.97
C ILE A 107 4.40 11.26 -4.69
N LYS A 108 4.45 12.06 -5.75
CA LYS A 108 4.63 13.51 -5.64
C LYS A 108 3.29 14.22 -5.51
N MET A 109 3.10 14.92 -4.42
CA MET A 109 2.02 15.88 -4.26
C MET A 109 2.48 17.26 -4.73
N TYR A 110 1.69 17.88 -5.64
CA TYR A 110 1.92 19.24 -6.10
C TYR A 110 1.30 20.27 -5.16
N ASP A 111 -0.01 20.12 -4.89
CA ASP A 111 -0.78 21.03 -4.04
C ASP A 111 -1.99 20.32 -3.43
N TRP A 112 -2.70 20.97 -2.53
CA TRP A 112 -3.94 20.52 -1.94
C TRP A 112 -4.88 21.69 -1.68
N SER A 113 -6.17 21.43 -1.57
CA SER A 113 -7.21 22.41 -1.36
C SER A 113 -8.32 21.89 -0.45
N ILE A 114 -8.94 22.81 0.27
CA ILE A 114 -10.18 22.55 1.03
C ILE A 114 -11.24 23.52 0.51
N ASP A 115 -12.36 23.00 0.06
CA ASP A 115 -13.54 23.80 -0.23
C ASP A 115 -14.18 24.24 1.08
N ARG A 116 -14.20 25.55 1.35
CA ARG A 116 -14.70 26.10 2.61
C ARG A 116 -16.21 25.92 2.82
N LYS A 117 -16.99 25.76 1.75
CA LYS A 117 -18.45 25.58 1.82
C LYS A 117 -18.81 24.13 2.08
N THR A 118 -18.12 23.24 1.39
CA THR A 118 -18.41 21.81 1.44
C THR A 118 -17.49 21.05 2.39
N CYS A 119 -16.40 21.65 2.87
CA CYS A 119 -15.31 21.00 3.64
C CYS A 119 -14.68 19.81 2.87
N GLU A 120 -14.83 19.75 1.54
CA GLU A 120 -14.22 18.73 0.71
C GLU A 120 -12.72 18.97 0.59
N VAL A 121 -11.92 17.95 0.88
CA VAL A 121 -10.48 17.98 0.71
C VAL A 121 -10.11 17.36 -0.62
N SER A 122 -9.27 18.06 -1.38
CA SER A 122 -8.74 17.58 -2.66
C SER A 122 -7.23 17.72 -2.72
N VAL A 123 -6.56 16.73 -3.31
CA VAL A 123 -5.09 16.68 -3.44
C VAL A 123 -4.72 16.52 -4.90
N LEU A 124 -3.84 17.41 -5.39
CA LEU A 124 -3.27 17.37 -6.73
C LEU A 124 -1.94 16.64 -6.71
N MET A 125 -1.83 15.52 -7.45
CA MET A 125 -0.65 14.67 -7.49
C MET A 125 -0.20 14.38 -8.92
N GLU A 126 1.00 13.79 -9.06
CA GLU A 126 1.46 13.26 -10.33
C GLU A 126 0.61 12.08 -10.78
N HIS A 127 0.50 11.90 -12.08
CA HIS A 127 -0.13 10.73 -12.68
C HIS A 127 0.92 9.66 -12.96
N MET A 128 0.61 8.42 -12.59
CA MET A 128 1.36 7.22 -12.99
C MET A 128 0.44 6.31 -13.80
N PRO A 129 0.93 5.64 -14.87
CA PRO A 129 0.07 4.95 -15.82
C PRO A 129 -0.62 3.71 -15.27
N TYR A 130 0.03 2.96 -14.36
CA TYR A 130 -0.47 1.70 -13.80
C TYR A 130 -0.12 1.56 -12.32
N ASP A 131 -0.84 0.68 -11.62
CA ASP A 131 -0.36 0.01 -10.42
C ASP A 131 0.19 -1.38 -10.78
N LEU A 132 0.94 -2.03 -9.85
CA LEU A 132 1.54 -3.33 -10.12
C LEU A 132 0.50 -4.42 -10.38
N ARG A 133 -0.64 -4.38 -9.67
CA ARG A 133 -1.70 -5.38 -9.83
C ARG A 133 -2.29 -5.31 -11.23
N SER A 134 -2.75 -4.13 -11.64
CA SER A 134 -3.36 -3.92 -12.95
C SER A 134 -2.38 -4.22 -14.08
N TYR A 135 -1.12 -3.84 -13.94
CA TYR A 135 -0.11 -4.07 -14.97
C TYR A 135 0.21 -5.56 -15.15
N PHE A 136 0.55 -6.28 -14.07
CA PHE A 136 0.95 -7.69 -14.14
C PHE A 136 -0.24 -8.68 -14.18
N SER A 137 -1.49 -8.21 -14.05
CA SER A 137 -2.67 -9.05 -14.33
C SER A 137 -2.78 -9.43 -15.81
N ILE A 138 -2.24 -8.59 -16.69
CA ILE A 138 -2.22 -8.83 -18.15
C ILE A 138 -1.10 -9.83 -18.47
N GLU A 139 -1.45 -10.95 -19.10
CA GLU A 139 -0.52 -12.05 -19.39
C GLU A 139 0.70 -11.61 -20.20
N ALA A 140 0.51 -10.74 -21.21
CA ALA A 140 1.61 -10.23 -22.04
C ALA A 140 2.60 -9.42 -21.19
N ASN A 141 2.12 -8.60 -20.26
CA ASN A 141 2.97 -7.81 -19.36
C ASN A 141 3.68 -8.70 -18.35
N TYR A 142 2.97 -9.71 -17.81
CA TYR A 142 3.58 -10.66 -16.87
C TYR A 142 4.77 -11.41 -17.48
N LYS A 143 4.68 -11.76 -18.77
CA LYS A 143 5.79 -12.42 -19.49
C LYS A 143 7.05 -11.56 -19.64
N THR A 144 6.95 -10.25 -19.41
CA THR A 144 8.12 -9.34 -19.40
C THR A 144 8.84 -9.30 -18.06
N LEU A 145 8.27 -9.91 -17.01
CA LEU A 145 8.87 -9.96 -15.70
C LEU A 145 10.06 -10.91 -15.67
N ASP A 146 11.25 -10.36 -15.61
CA ASP A 146 12.51 -11.06 -15.41
C ASP A 146 13.12 -10.74 -14.04
N GLU A 147 14.22 -11.39 -13.68
CA GLU A 147 14.89 -11.17 -12.39
C GLU A 147 15.36 -9.72 -12.25
N LYS A 148 15.87 -9.12 -13.31
CA LYS A 148 16.34 -7.74 -13.31
C LYS A 148 15.22 -6.75 -13.01
N LEU A 149 14.06 -6.94 -13.63
CA LEU A 149 12.89 -6.11 -13.36
C LEU A 149 12.36 -6.34 -11.94
N LEU A 150 12.31 -7.61 -11.49
CA LEU A 150 11.87 -7.93 -10.13
C LEU A 150 12.79 -7.32 -9.07
N LYS A 151 14.13 -7.41 -9.24
CA LYS A 151 15.12 -6.72 -8.39
C LYS A 151 14.88 -5.21 -8.38
N LYS A 152 14.67 -4.61 -9.56
CA LYS A 152 14.44 -3.16 -9.69
C LYS A 152 13.15 -2.72 -8.99
N ILE A 153 12.07 -3.50 -9.08
CA ILE A 153 10.81 -3.24 -8.39
C ILE A 153 11.04 -3.33 -6.87
N ALA A 154 11.63 -4.43 -6.39
CA ALA A 154 11.90 -4.64 -4.97
C ALA A 154 12.77 -3.53 -4.38
N PHE A 155 13.86 -3.19 -5.07
CA PHE A 155 14.77 -2.10 -4.66
C PHE A 155 14.03 -0.77 -4.51
N GLN A 156 13.21 -0.40 -5.48
CA GLN A 156 12.50 0.88 -5.46
C GLN A 156 11.43 0.95 -4.38
N ILE A 157 10.68 -0.13 -4.15
CA ILE A 157 9.73 -0.20 -3.03
C ILE A 157 10.47 -0.02 -1.70
N LEU A 158 11.55 -0.77 -1.48
CA LEU A 158 12.35 -0.70 -0.26
C LEU A 158 13.03 0.66 -0.08
N ASN A 159 13.49 1.30 -1.16
CA ASN A 159 14.04 2.66 -1.11
C ASN A 159 13.00 3.69 -0.67
N GLY A 160 11.76 3.59 -1.18
CA GLY A 160 10.64 4.42 -0.73
C GLY A 160 10.31 4.17 0.74
N LEU A 161 10.19 2.91 1.16
CA LEU A 161 9.91 2.54 2.56
C LEU A 161 11.03 2.98 3.51
N ASN A 162 12.30 2.82 3.12
CA ASN A 162 13.42 3.28 3.94
C ASN A 162 13.36 4.80 4.20
N ALA A 163 12.96 5.56 3.17
CA ALA A 163 12.78 7.00 3.33
C ALA A 163 11.60 7.36 4.26
N LEU A 164 10.48 6.63 4.19
CA LEU A 164 9.35 6.78 5.12
C LEU A 164 9.75 6.42 6.55
N HIS A 165 10.35 5.25 6.74
CA HIS A 165 10.74 4.71 8.05
C HIS A 165 11.77 5.60 8.76
N LYS A 166 12.75 6.15 8.03
CA LYS A 166 13.69 7.16 8.58
C LYS A 166 13.00 8.44 9.03
N ASN A 167 11.84 8.75 8.48
CA ASN A 167 10.99 9.86 8.88
C ASN A 167 9.85 9.46 9.83
N ARG A 168 9.97 8.29 10.46
CA ARG A 168 9.01 7.79 11.46
C ARG A 168 7.61 7.55 10.93
N ILE A 169 7.46 7.27 9.62
CA ILE A 169 6.17 6.98 8.98
C ILE A 169 6.10 5.48 8.67
N ILE A 170 5.03 4.80 9.11
CA ILE A 170 4.64 3.46 8.64
C ILE A 170 3.48 3.63 7.67
N HIS A 171 3.50 2.85 6.57
CA HIS A 171 2.47 2.91 5.54
C HIS A 171 1.19 2.15 5.92
N PHE A 172 1.31 0.97 6.50
CA PHE A 172 0.25 0.05 6.95
C PHE A 172 -0.63 -0.58 5.86
N ASP A 173 -0.54 -0.18 4.59
CA ASP A 173 -1.30 -0.80 3.49
C ASP A 173 -0.46 -0.98 2.23
N ILE A 174 0.75 -1.54 2.38
CA ILE A 174 1.61 -1.91 1.25
C ILE A 174 1.01 -3.13 0.56
N LYS A 175 0.62 -2.97 -0.72
CA LYS A 175 0.04 -4.00 -1.60
C LYS A 175 0.25 -3.61 -3.06
N PRO A 176 0.10 -4.53 -4.04
CA PRO A 176 0.33 -4.22 -5.45
C PRO A 176 -0.50 -3.05 -5.98
N ASP A 177 -1.73 -2.85 -5.45
CA ASP A 177 -2.62 -1.75 -5.82
C ASP A 177 -2.09 -0.36 -5.41
N ASN A 178 -1.27 -0.31 -4.34
CA ASN A 178 -0.67 0.92 -3.80
C ASN A 178 0.78 1.13 -4.25
N ILE A 179 1.26 0.31 -5.18
CA ILE A 179 2.57 0.44 -5.82
C ILE A 179 2.37 0.79 -7.28
N LEU A 180 2.58 2.06 -7.60
CA LEU A 180 2.43 2.57 -8.96
C LEU A 180 3.67 2.22 -9.79
N PHE A 181 3.45 1.97 -11.08
CA PHE A 181 4.47 1.52 -12.01
C PHE A 181 4.35 2.21 -13.37
N ASP A 182 5.47 2.69 -13.87
CA ASP A 182 5.63 3.18 -15.23
C ASP A 182 6.52 2.21 -16.03
N PRO A 183 5.97 1.43 -16.97
CA PRO A 183 6.72 0.45 -17.74
C PRO A 183 7.71 1.07 -18.74
N GLU A 184 7.54 2.31 -19.16
CA GLU A 184 8.47 2.97 -20.08
C GLU A 184 9.80 3.31 -19.40
N THR A 185 9.74 3.74 -18.15
CA THR A 185 10.92 4.11 -17.34
C THR A 185 11.32 3.04 -16.34
N ASN A 186 10.46 2.05 -16.10
CA ASN A 186 10.52 1.10 -14.98
C ASN A 186 10.56 1.81 -13.61
N LEU A 187 9.92 2.96 -13.50
CA LEU A 187 9.82 3.71 -12.25
C LEU A 187 8.70 3.15 -11.39
N VAL A 188 9.01 2.95 -10.10
CA VAL A 188 8.05 2.50 -9.08
C VAL A 188 7.87 3.59 -8.04
N LYS A 189 6.61 3.82 -7.61
CA LYS A 189 6.28 4.77 -6.55
C LYS A 189 5.24 4.21 -5.59
N ILE A 190 5.45 4.44 -4.30
CA ILE A 190 4.47 4.14 -3.25
C ILE A 190 3.43 5.27 -3.21
N THR A 191 2.15 4.88 -3.10
CA THR A 191 1.01 5.80 -3.04
C THR A 191 -0.01 5.35 -1.98
N ASP A 192 -1.04 6.16 -1.77
CA ASP A 192 -2.17 5.94 -0.85
C ASP A 192 -1.76 5.85 0.63
N PHE A 193 -1.54 7.01 1.23
CA PHE A 193 -1.14 7.17 2.62
C PHE A 193 -2.32 7.31 3.59
N THR A 194 -3.52 6.89 3.19
CA THR A 194 -4.76 7.04 3.99
C THR A 194 -4.65 6.36 5.36
N LEU A 195 -3.98 5.20 5.43
CA LEU A 195 -3.79 4.44 6.67
C LEU A 195 -2.44 4.69 7.34
N SER A 196 -1.57 5.47 6.70
CA SER A 196 -0.22 5.73 7.19
C SER A 196 -0.20 6.57 8.45
N GLN A 197 0.75 6.31 9.33
CA GLN A 197 0.85 6.97 10.63
C GLN A 197 2.29 7.34 11.00
N TYR A 198 2.42 8.42 11.77
CA TYR A 198 3.67 8.74 12.47
C TYR A 198 3.79 7.89 13.73
N ILE A 199 4.96 7.30 13.93
CA ILE A 199 5.29 6.57 15.17
C ILE A 199 6.32 7.39 15.94
N THR A 200 5.98 7.79 17.15
CA THR A 200 6.87 8.59 18.03
C THR A 200 7.84 7.69 18.79
N TYR A 201 7.40 6.49 19.18
CA TYR A 201 8.20 5.46 19.85
C TYR A 201 7.82 4.08 19.30
N ASP A 202 8.73 3.10 19.35
CA ASP A 202 8.51 1.72 18.88
C ASP A 202 7.43 0.94 19.69
N THR A 203 6.69 1.63 20.56
CA THR A 203 5.74 1.05 21.53
C THR A 203 4.43 1.81 21.67
N ASP A 204 4.14 2.82 20.82
CA ASP A 204 2.94 3.63 21.01
C ASP A 204 1.66 2.89 20.61
N LYS A 205 0.91 2.50 21.65
CA LYS A 205 -0.39 1.81 21.63
C LYS A 205 -1.56 2.64 21.09
N LYS A 206 -1.40 3.75 20.40
CA LYS A 206 -2.52 4.65 20.13
C LYS A 206 -3.07 4.51 18.71
N ASN A 207 -4.27 3.94 18.65
CA ASN A 207 -5.24 4.11 17.54
C ASN A 207 -4.77 3.72 16.15
N ILE A 208 -4.10 2.56 16.03
CA ILE A 208 -4.00 1.96 14.71
C ILE A 208 -5.42 1.60 14.34
N SER A 209 -5.98 2.34 13.40
CA SER A 209 -7.25 1.97 12.80
C SER A 209 -7.12 0.51 12.35
N ASN A 210 -8.08 -0.36 12.73
CA ASN A 210 -8.16 -1.74 12.27
C ASN A 210 -8.41 -1.79 10.74
N GLY A 211 -7.65 -1.02 9.98
CA GLY A 211 -7.73 -0.88 8.53
C GLY A 211 -6.50 -1.46 7.85
N GLY A 212 -6.66 -1.84 6.62
CA GLY A 212 -5.63 -2.39 5.75
C GLY A 212 -6.14 -3.63 5.03
N THR A 213 -5.31 -4.19 4.19
CA THR A 213 -5.65 -5.35 3.37
C THR A 213 -5.11 -6.60 4.05
N TYR A 214 -6.00 -7.38 4.67
CA TYR A 214 -5.64 -8.55 5.50
C TYR A 214 -4.60 -9.47 4.86
N GLN A 215 -4.70 -9.70 3.54
CA GLN A 215 -3.82 -10.60 2.80
C GLN A 215 -2.34 -10.20 2.80
N TYR A 216 -2.03 -8.94 3.12
CA TYR A 216 -0.67 -8.38 3.18
C TYR A 216 -0.25 -7.99 4.59
N MET A 217 -1.11 -8.20 5.58
CA MET A 217 -0.82 -7.90 6.98
C MET A 217 0.09 -8.96 7.60
N PRO A 218 1.07 -8.57 8.40
CA PRO A 218 1.83 -9.49 9.23
C PRO A 218 1.00 -10.03 10.40
N VAL A 219 1.50 -11.12 11.01
CA VAL A 219 0.80 -11.81 12.11
C VAL A 219 0.50 -10.86 13.28
N GLU A 220 1.47 -9.99 13.64
CA GLU A 220 1.28 -8.98 14.68
C GLU A 220 0.12 -8.02 14.36
N GLY A 221 -0.08 -7.69 13.08
CA GLY A 221 -1.21 -6.86 12.61
C GLY A 221 -2.54 -7.59 12.69
N LEU A 222 -2.59 -8.83 12.19
CA LEU A 222 -3.80 -9.68 12.19
C LEU A 222 -4.29 -10.00 13.60
N MET A 223 -3.38 -10.09 14.56
CA MET A 223 -3.67 -10.37 15.97
C MET A 223 -3.90 -9.10 16.80
N ASN A 224 -3.94 -7.93 16.18
CA ASN A 224 -4.06 -6.64 16.87
C ASN A 224 -3.05 -6.50 18.02
N SER A 225 -1.80 -6.86 17.76
CA SER A 225 -0.71 -6.70 18.74
C SER A 225 -0.62 -5.24 19.15
N GLU A 226 -0.26 -5.00 20.41
CA GLU A 226 -0.06 -3.65 20.93
C GLU A 226 1.26 -3.02 20.45
N LYS A 227 2.12 -3.79 19.78
CA LYS A 227 3.45 -3.37 19.35
C LYS A 227 3.59 -3.52 17.85
N TYR A 228 3.74 -2.40 17.17
CA TYR A 228 4.05 -2.36 15.76
C TYR A 228 5.43 -1.75 15.53
N SER A 229 6.12 -2.22 14.50
CA SER A 229 7.39 -1.66 14.08
C SER A 229 7.36 -1.35 12.59
N PHE A 230 8.36 -0.62 12.11
CA PHE A 230 8.56 -0.38 10.67
C PHE A 230 8.65 -1.67 9.83
N LYS A 231 8.95 -2.81 10.49
CA LYS A 231 9.03 -4.14 9.85
C LYS A 231 7.65 -4.68 9.44
N TYR A 232 6.56 -4.04 9.86
CA TYR A 232 5.21 -4.31 9.36
C TYR A 232 5.14 -4.20 7.83
N ASP A 233 5.58 -3.08 7.26
CA ASP A 233 5.57 -2.85 5.83
C ASP A 233 6.49 -3.83 5.08
N ILE A 234 7.56 -4.32 5.72
CA ILE A 234 8.52 -5.27 5.12
C ILE A 234 7.89 -6.64 4.86
N TRP A 235 7.05 -7.12 5.77
CA TRP A 235 6.25 -8.33 5.54
C TRP A 235 5.38 -8.19 4.28
N SER A 236 4.72 -7.06 4.13
CA SER A 236 3.85 -6.77 2.99
C SER A 236 4.63 -6.77 1.67
N VAL A 237 5.88 -6.29 1.65
CA VAL A 237 6.79 -6.41 0.48
C VAL A 237 7.08 -7.87 0.17
N GLY A 238 7.35 -8.71 1.17
CA GLY A 238 7.52 -10.15 0.99
C GLY A 238 6.31 -10.79 0.32
N CYS A 239 5.10 -10.46 0.75
CA CYS A 239 3.86 -10.92 0.12
C CYS A 239 3.76 -10.50 -1.35
N ILE A 240 4.10 -9.25 -1.68
CA ILE A 240 4.13 -8.75 -3.08
C ILE A 240 5.10 -9.56 -3.93
N LEU A 241 6.32 -9.82 -3.43
CA LEU A 241 7.31 -10.59 -4.19
C LEU A 241 6.86 -12.04 -4.44
N ILE A 242 6.25 -12.68 -3.45
CA ILE A 242 5.66 -14.02 -3.65
C ILE A 242 4.55 -13.96 -4.70
N GLU A 243 3.64 -12.99 -4.61
CA GLU A 243 2.55 -12.84 -5.57
C GLU A 243 3.07 -12.61 -6.99
N LEU A 244 4.09 -11.76 -7.18
CA LEU A 244 4.72 -11.55 -8.48
C LEU A 244 5.38 -12.84 -9.01
N CYS A 245 5.97 -13.67 -8.14
CA CYS A 245 6.61 -14.93 -8.54
C CYS A 245 5.61 -16.06 -8.85
N THR A 246 4.51 -16.13 -8.10
CA THR A 246 3.57 -17.25 -8.15
C THR A 246 2.27 -16.93 -8.88
N ARG A 247 1.93 -15.66 -9.05
CA ARG A 247 0.61 -15.12 -9.45
C ARG A 247 -0.51 -15.50 -8.47
N ILE A 248 -0.16 -15.82 -7.24
CA ILE A 248 -1.10 -16.21 -6.19
C ILE A 248 -0.85 -15.30 -4.99
N ILE A 249 -1.92 -14.74 -4.44
CA ILE A 249 -1.85 -14.05 -3.15
C ILE A 249 -1.58 -15.11 -2.09
N PRO A 250 -0.42 -15.06 -1.38
CA PRO A 250 0.01 -16.17 -0.53
C PRO A 250 -0.97 -16.47 0.62
N PHE A 251 -1.50 -15.44 1.22
CA PHE A 251 -2.41 -15.55 2.37
C PHE A 251 -3.81 -15.04 2.02
N ASN A 252 -4.44 -15.65 1.01
CA ASN A 252 -5.75 -15.23 0.54
C ASN A 252 -6.85 -15.57 1.55
N GLY A 253 -7.54 -14.55 2.08
CA GLY A 253 -8.65 -14.65 3.02
C GLY A 253 -9.47 -13.37 3.04
N CYS A 254 -10.69 -13.44 3.54
CA CYS A 254 -11.62 -12.29 3.58
C CYS A 254 -11.59 -11.54 4.93
N ASP A 255 -10.97 -12.11 5.95
CA ASP A 255 -10.85 -11.55 7.30
C ASP A 255 -9.53 -11.99 7.97
N SER A 256 -9.25 -11.45 9.13
CA SER A 256 -8.02 -11.74 9.88
C SER A 256 -7.88 -13.22 10.26
N SER A 257 -8.98 -13.90 10.60
CA SER A 257 -8.96 -15.32 11.00
C SER A 257 -8.59 -16.22 9.82
N SER A 258 -9.24 -16.04 8.68
CA SER A 258 -8.98 -16.84 7.48
C SER A 258 -7.55 -16.63 6.93
N VAL A 259 -7.01 -15.41 7.05
CA VAL A 259 -5.62 -15.13 6.68
C VAL A 259 -4.64 -15.76 7.66
N LEU A 260 -4.90 -15.68 8.97
CA LEU A 260 -4.09 -16.37 9.99
C LEU A 260 -4.06 -17.89 9.78
N ASP A 261 -5.19 -18.49 9.40
CA ASP A 261 -5.25 -19.92 9.12
C ASP A 261 -4.39 -20.28 7.90
N LYS A 262 -4.37 -19.43 6.85
CA LYS A 262 -3.47 -19.62 5.71
C LYS A 262 -1.98 -19.49 6.09
N ILE A 263 -1.65 -18.57 6.98
CA ILE A 263 -0.29 -18.44 7.51
C ILE A 263 0.09 -19.71 8.28
N LYS A 264 -0.78 -20.21 9.16
CA LYS A 264 -0.56 -21.46 9.88
C LYS A 264 -0.32 -22.63 8.94
N ASP A 265 -1.17 -22.77 7.89
CA ASP A 265 -1.05 -23.84 6.91
C ASP A 265 0.31 -23.80 6.18
N ILE A 266 0.71 -22.62 5.68
CA ILE A 266 1.96 -22.48 4.91
C ILE A 266 3.20 -22.67 5.78
N TYR A 267 3.17 -22.17 7.02
CA TYR A 267 4.29 -22.28 7.95
C TYR A 267 4.25 -23.56 8.80
N GLU A 268 3.22 -24.41 8.64
CA GLU A 268 2.99 -25.64 9.43
C GLU A 268 2.98 -25.38 10.94
N LEU A 269 2.32 -24.29 11.35
CA LEU A 269 2.25 -23.91 12.76
C LEU A 269 1.05 -24.56 13.44
N ASN A 270 1.26 -25.08 14.65
CA ASN A 270 0.15 -25.58 15.42
C ASN A 270 -0.69 -24.42 16.02
N THR A 271 -1.97 -24.70 16.30
CA THR A 271 -2.94 -23.70 16.76
C THR A 271 -2.54 -23.04 18.10
N GLN A 272 -1.75 -23.74 18.92
CA GLN A 272 -1.31 -23.26 20.22
C GLN A 272 -0.15 -22.26 20.09
N THR A 273 0.70 -22.42 19.08
CA THR A 273 1.86 -21.56 18.80
C THR A 273 1.44 -20.12 18.53
N ILE A 274 0.29 -19.90 17.86
CA ILE A 274 -0.17 -18.56 17.49
C ILE A 274 -1.07 -17.93 18.55
N LYS A 275 -1.69 -18.70 19.45
CA LYS A 275 -2.48 -18.13 20.54
C LYS A 275 -1.66 -17.28 21.49
N ASN A 276 -0.35 -17.52 21.56
CA ASN A 276 0.58 -16.84 22.44
C ASN A 276 1.74 -16.25 21.63
N PHE A 277 1.42 -15.24 20.82
CA PHE A 277 2.37 -14.62 19.89
C PHE A 277 3.64 -14.08 20.58
N ASP A 278 3.50 -13.48 21.74
CA ASP A 278 4.65 -12.97 22.50
C ASP A 278 5.59 -14.08 22.96
N ASP A 279 5.06 -15.26 23.32
CA ASP A 279 5.88 -16.43 23.69
C ASP A 279 6.48 -17.11 22.45
N PHE A 280 5.75 -17.18 21.35
CA PHE A 280 6.30 -17.62 20.07
C PHE A 280 7.49 -16.74 19.65
N CYS A 281 7.38 -15.42 19.78
CA CYS A 281 8.45 -14.49 19.46
C CYS A 281 9.71 -14.65 20.31
N LYS A 282 9.63 -15.26 21.49
CA LYS A 282 10.79 -15.54 22.35
C LYS A 282 11.56 -16.80 21.93
N ASN A 283 10.98 -17.66 21.10
CA ASN A 283 11.55 -18.95 20.76
C ASN A 283 12.16 -18.98 19.35
N SER A 284 13.49 -18.95 19.25
CA SER A 284 14.20 -18.98 17.97
C SER A 284 14.21 -20.34 17.25
N MET A 285 13.71 -21.41 17.91
CA MET A 285 13.72 -22.77 17.36
C MET A 285 12.90 -22.95 16.08
N TYR A 286 11.94 -22.04 15.83
CA TYR A 286 11.05 -22.13 14.66
C TYR A 286 11.65 -21.55 13.38
N LEU A 287 12.73 -20.78 13.43
CA LEU A 287 13.27 -20.06 12.28
C LEU A 287 13.64 -20.95 11.08
N GLU A 288 14.28 -22.09 11.34
CA GLU A 288 14.68 -23.02 10.27
C GLU A 288 13.46 -23.71 9.63
N ILE A 289 12.44 -24.03 10.44
CA ILE A 289 11.19 -24.63 9.97
C ILE A 289 10.42 -23.60 9.14
N GLU A 290 10.29 -22.36 9.61
CA GLU A 290 9.68 -21.27 8.89
C GLU A 290 10.34 -21.05 7.52
N LYS A 291 11.69 -21.01 7.50
CA LYS A 291 12.48 -20.85 6.28
C LYS A 291 12.19 -21.95 5.28
N LYS A 292 12.25 -23.20 5.71
CA LYS A 292 11.99 -24.37 4.86
C LYS A 292 10.58 -24.31 4.26
N ASN A 293 9.58 -24.01 5.06
CA ASN A 293 8.19 -24.08 4.65
C ASN A 293 7.81 -22.99 3.68
N ILE A 294 8.21 -21.74 3.94
CA ILE A 294 7.93 -20.65 2.99
C ILE A 294 8.68 -20.82 1.65
N ILE A 295 9.93 -21.33 1.68
CA ILE A 295 10.68 -21.64 0.46
C ILE A 295 10.00 -22.76 -0.32
N ASN A 296 9.57 -23.82 0.32
CA ASN A 296 8.84 -24.91 -0.34
C ASN A 296 7.53 -24.43 -0.95
N TYR A 297 6.79 -23.55 -0.25
CA TYR A 297 5.60 -22.93 -0.80
C TYR A 297 5.90 -22.14 -2.09
N ILE A 298 6.93 -21.29 -2.08
CA ILE A 298 7.31 -20.53 -3.27
C ILE A 298 7.72 -21.47 -4.40
N LYS A 299 8.59 -22.44 -4.15
CA LYS A 299 9.08 -23.40 -5.15
C LYS A 299 7.96 -24.22 -5.80
N SER A 300 6.95 -24.60 -5.02
CA SER A 300 5.82 -25.40 -5.54
C SER A 300 4.83 -24.60 -6.38
N HIS A 301 4.77 -23.27 -6.22
CA HIS A 301 3.79 -22.41 -6.90
C HIS A 301 4.40 -21.43 -7.91
N GLN A 302 5.73 -21.26 -7.94
CA GLN A 302 6.37 -20.28 -8.81
C GLN A 302 6.07 -20.50 -10.30
N LYS A 303 5.79 -19.42 -11.00
CA LYS A 303 5.59 -19.39 -12.47
C LYS A 303 6.82 -18.86 -13.20
N ILE A 304 7.70 -18.16 -12.53
CA ILE A 304 8.95 -17.63 -13.07
C ILE A 304 10.11 -18.57 -12.70
N LYS A 305 11.04 -18.77 -13.65
CA LYS A 305 12.10 -19.81 -13.51
C LYS A 305 13.45 -19.25 -13.09
N PHE A 306 13.59 -17.95 -12.98
CA PHE A 306 14.90 -17.28 -12.76
C PHE A 306 15.22 -16.99 -11.30
N VAL A 307 14.36 -17.37 -10.34
CA VAL A 307 14.63 -17.15 -8.92
C VAL A 307 15.61 -18.20 -8.37
N ASN A 308 16.55 -17.75 -7.56
CA ASN A 308 17.65 -18.52 -6.99
C ASN A 308 17.58 -18.57 -5.46
N ASP A 309 18.56 -19.23 -4.82
CA ASP A 309 18.60 -19.38 -3.36
C ASP A 309 18.77 -18.03 -2.62
N GLU A 310 19.44 -17.06 -3.22
CA GLU A 310 19.53 -15.71 -2.65
C GLU A 310 18.16 -15.00 -2.62
N PHE A 311 17.32 -15.20 -3.67
CA PHE A 311 15.95 -14.71 -3.67
C PHE A 311 15.10 -15.34 -2.58
N TYR A 312 15.20 -16.66 -2.41
CA TYR A 312 14.43 -17.36 -1.37
C TYR A 312 14.85 -16.92 0.04
N ASP A 313 16.15 -16.74 0.27
CA ASP A 313 16.65 -16.19 1.55
C ASP A 313 16.17 -14.76 1.77
N PHE A 314 16.19 -13.93 0.73
CA PHE A 314 15.69 -12.55 0.79
C PHE A 314 14.21 -12.49 1.19
N VAL A 315 13.36 -13.25 0.51
CA VAL A 315 11.92 -13.27 0.81
C VAL A 315 11.68 -13.82 2.21
N TYR A 316 12.31 -14.94 2.59
CA TYR A 316 12.19 -15.49 3.94
C TYR A 316 12.53 -14.47 5.01
N ARG A 317 13.65 -13.77 4.90
CA ARG A 317 14.08 -12.76 5.88
C ARG A 317 13.12 -11.57 5.99
N MET A 318 12.36 -11.26 4.95
CA MET A 318 11.28 -10.28 5.03
C MET A 318 10.01 -10.84 5.66
N MET A 319 9.84 -12.16 5.64
CA MET A 319 8.63 -12.86 6.06
C MET A 319 8.82 -13.71 7.32
N CYS A 320 9.86 -13.47 8.13
CA CYS A 320 9.96 -14.03 9.47
C CYS A 320 8.73 -13.61 10.28
N ILE A 321 8.03 -14.59 10.87
CA ILE A 321 6.83 -14.33 11.67
C ILE A 321 7.18 -13.42 12.84
N ASN A 322 8.30 -13.71 13.53
CA ASN A 322 8.81 -12.84 14.57
C ASN A 322 9.48 -11.59 13.96
N PRO A 323 8.92 -10.37 14.18
CA PRO A 323 9.47 -9.14 13.62
C PRO A 323 10.90 -8.82 14.12
N ILE A 324 11.37 -9.42 15.22
CA ILE A 324 12.76 -9.21 15.68
C ILE A 324 13.75 -9.71 14.63
N TYR A 325 13.49 -10.86 14.01
CA TYR A 325 14.36 -11.50 13.02
C TYR A 325 14.07 -11.03 11.58
N ARG A 326 12.95 -10.35 11.37
CA ARG A 326 12.60 -9.78 10.05
C ARG A 326 13.52 -8.62 9.72
N LEU A 327 13.96 -8.51 8.47
CA LEU A 327 14.73 -7.35 8.00
C LEU A 327 13.98 -6.04 8.18
N ASN A 328 14.71 -4.95 8.42
CA ASN A 328 14.19 -3.61 8.16
C ASN A 328 14.51 -3.18 6.72
N ALA A 329 13.98 -2.03 6.26
CA ALA A 329 14.16 -1.57 4.88
C ALA A 329 15.62 -1.33 4.52
N GLU A 330 16.43 -0.80 5.45
CA GLU A 330 17.86 -0.53 5.22
C GLU A 330 18.69 -1.81 5.10
N GLU A 331 18.37 -2.81 5.95
CA GLU A 331 19.01 -4.13 5.88
C GLU A 331 18.61 -4.87 4.59
N ALA A 332 17.34 -4.80 4.20
CA ALA A 332 16.83 -5.41 2.97
C ALA A 332 17.51 -4.83 1.72
N LEU A 333 17.76 -3.51 1.68
CA LEU A 333 18.47 -2.87 0.57
C LEU A 333 19.93 -3.33 0.42
N LYS A 334 20.54 -3.87 1.47
CA LYS A 334 21.92 -4.38 1.49
C LYS A 334 22.01 -5.90 1.25
N HIS A 335 20.87 -6.58 1.08
CA HIS A 335 20.84 -8.03 0.92
C HIS A 335 21.55 -8.47 -0.39
N PRO A 336 22.32 -9.58 -0.38
CA PRO A 336 23.06 -10.07 -1.55
C PRO A 336 22.21 -10.16 -2.82
N TRP A 337 20.98 -10.67 -2.72
CA TRP A 337 20.10 -10.75 -3.89
C TRP A 337 19.83 -9.42 -4.59
N LEU A 338 19.81 -8.30 -3.88
CA LEU A 338 19.60 -6.97 -4.48
C LEU A 338 20.90 -6.32 -4.98
N VAL A 339 22.05 -6.60 -4.33
CA VAL A 339 23.30 -5.90 -4.60
C VAL A 339 24.23 -6.66 -5.54
N ASN A 340 24.09 -8.00 -5.61
CA ASN A 340 24.83 -8.83 -6.56
C ASN A 340 24.20 -8.75 -7.97
N ASN A 341 25.03 -8.49 -8.98
CA ASN A 341 24.62 -8.41 -10.38
C ASN A 341 24.36 -9.80 -10.99
#